data_090740c8b7144baea0855c4ce91c5c43
#
_entry.id   090740c8b7144baea0855c4ce91c5c43
#
_cell.length_a   1.000
_cell.length_b   1.000
_cell.length_c   1.000
_cell.angle_alpha   90.00
_cell.angle_beta   90.00
_cell.angle_gamma   90.00
#
_symmetry.space_group_name_H-M   'P 1'
#
loop_
_entity.id
_entity.type
_entity.pdbx_description
1 polymer ?
#
loop_
_entity_poly.entity_id
_entity_poly.type
_entity_poly.pdbx_seq_one_letter_code
_entity_poly.pdbx_strand_id
1 'polypeptide(L)'
;MCIRDRTTDEIKVISVDEVTITTLKKLSPKAIIISPGPGRPSDYPVLSTILSHYDQLIPILGVCLGFQSIVEYYGGRVIHSPKPIHGHTTILRHTNEGIFEGLPQDFNVMRYHSLMVDSGCIPNNLKVTAINDENVIMAVQHQQLSIYGVQYHPESILSEYGHEQLRLFLNEAGVQYAC
;
A
#
# COMPACT_ATOMS: atom_id res chain seq x y z
N MET A 1 0.05 17.16 -3.59
CA MET A 1 -0.59 17.01 -4.91
C MET A 1 -1.45 15.76 -4.85
N CYS A 2 -2.73 15.84 -5.14
CA CYS A 2 -3.67 14.75 -4.91
C CYS A 2 -3.76 13.85 -6.14
N ILE A 3 -3.88 12.53 -5.96
CA ILE A 3 -4.14 11.56 -7.04
C ILE A 3 -5.34 11.99 -7.90
N ARG A 4 -6.31 12.67 -7.31
CA ARG A 4 -7.52 13.18 -7.96
C ARG A 4 -7.26 14.04 -9.20
N ASP A 5 -6.15 14.76 -9.23
CA ASP A 5 -5.86 15.70 -10.30
C ASP A 5 -5.25 15.03 -11.54
N ARG A 6 -4.98 13.71 -11.46
CA ARG A 6 -4.22 12.96 -12.47
C ARG A 6 -4.92 11.73 -13.03
N THR A 7 -6.17 11.49 -12.69
CA THR A 7 -6.97 10.39 -13.26
C THR A 7 -8.22 10.92 -13.95
N THR A 8 -8.62 10.27 -15.04
CA THR A 8 -9.87 10.56 -15.74
C THR A 8 -11.07 9.85 -15.10
N ASP A 9 -10.82 8.86 -14.23
CA ASP A 9 -11.86 8.14 -13.50
C ASP A 9 -12.24 8.88 -12.21
N GLU A 10 -13.46 8.69 -11.75
CA GLU A 10 -13.95 9.31 -10.52
C GLU A 10 -13.29 8.66 -9.28
N ILE A 11 -12.69 9.49 -8.42
CA ILE A 11 -12.15 9.05 -7.13
C ILE A 11 -13.15 9.36 -6.02
N LYS A 12 -13.58 8.33 -5.31
CA LYS A 12 -14.35 8.44 -4.07
C LYS A 12 -13.45 8.22 -2.87
N VAL A 13 -13.41 9.19 -1.96
CA VAL A 13 -12.79 9.04 -0.65
C VAL A 13 -13.87 8.78 0.37
N ILE A 14 -13.76 7.69 1.11
CA ILE A 14 -14.72 7.26 2.12
C ILE A 14 -13.96 7.11 3.44
N SER A 15 -14.52 7.64 4.52
CA SER A 15 -13.98 7.42 5.86
C SER A 15 -14.11 5.96 6.25
N VAL A 16 -13.12 5.46 7.02
CA VAL A 16 -13.14 4.10 7.56
C VAL A 16 -14.36 3.83 8.44
N ASP A 17 -14.90 4.86 9.09
CA ASP A 17 -16.11 4.76 9.93
C ASP A 17 -17.41 4.67 9.12
N GLU A 18 -17.38 5.06 7.84
CA GLU A 18 -18.53 5.11 6.96
C GLU A 18 -18.53 4.00 5.89
N VAL A 19 -17.37 3.40 5.63
CA VAL A 19 -17.23 2.40 4.60
C VAL A 19 -17.93 1.10 4.99
N THR A 20 -18.71 0.56 4.07
CA THR A 20 -19.33 -0.76 4.19
C THR A 20 -19.20 -1.52 2.88
N ILE A 21 -19.28 -2.84 2.92
CA ILE A 21 -19.31 -3.66 1.70
C ILE A 21 -20.50 -3.28 0.80
N THR A 22 -21.64 -2.94 1.39
CA THR A 22 -22.82 -2.48 0.63
C THR A 22 -22.54 -1.17 -0.12
N THR A 23 -21.87 -0.22 0.54
CA THR A 23 -21.47 1.05 -0.10
C THR A 23 -20.47 0.80 -1.24
N LEU A 24 -19.46 -0.02 -1.00
CA LEU A 24 -18.47 -0.37 -2.03
C LEU A 24 -19.09 -1.10 -3.22
N LYS A 25 -20.02 -2.05 -2.99
CA LYS A 25 -20.76 -2.73 -4.07
C LYS A 25 -21.54 -1.76 -4.96
N LYS A 26 -22.18 -0.74 -4.37
CA LYS A 26 -22.90 0.28 -5.14
C LYS A 26 -21.98 1.15 -5.99
N LEU A 27 -20.77 1.41 -5.51
CA LEU A 27 -19.77 2.20 -6.22
C LEU A 27 -19.08 1.41 -7.33
N SER A 28 -19.07 0.08 -7.24
CA SER A 28 -18.40 -0.81 -8.20
C SER A 28 -16.96 -0.37 -8.53
N PRO A 29 -16.08 -0.23 -7.52
CA PRO A 29 -14.75 0.32 -7.74
C PRO A 29 -13.92 -0.58 -8.67
N LYS A 30 -13.09 0.03 -9.52
CA LYS A 30 -12.10 -0.66 -10.35
C LYS A 30 -10.82 -1.02 -9.58
N ALA A 31 -10.51 -0.27 -8.54
CA ALA A 31 -9.41 -0.50 -7.62
C ALA A 31 -9.73 0.09 -6.24
N ILE A 32 -9.04 -0.39 -5.21
CA ILE A 32 -9.14 0.14 -3.85
C ILE A 32 -7.74 0.56 -3.39
N ILE A 33 -7.63 1.77 -2.83
CA ILE A 33 -6.45 2.21 -2.08
C ILE A 33 -6.82 2.34 -0.62
N ILE A 34 -6.20 1.53 0.24
CA ILE A 34 -6.31 1.64 1.70
C ILE A 34 -5.23 2.62 2.15
N SER A 35 -5.65 3.80 2.56
CA SER A 35 -4.77 4.92 2.89
C SER A 35 -4.09 4.78 4.26
N PRO A 36 -3.09 5.62 4.54
CA PRO A 36 -2.51 5.73 5.87
C PRO A 36 -3.55 6.10 6.94
N GLY A 37 -3.28 5.67 8.17
CA GLY A 37 -4.11 6.00 9.32
C GLY A 37 -3.35 5.80 10.63
N PRO A 38 -3.87 6.33 11.76
CA PRO A 38 -3.30 6.11 13.08
C PRO A 38 -3.61 4.69 13.59
N GLY A 39 -2.92 4.29 14.68
CA GLY A 39 -3.20 3.03 15.38
C GLY A 39 -2.64 1.80 14.68
N ARG A 40 -3.36 0.70 14.79
CA ARG A 40 -3.00 -0.63 14.29
C ARG A 40 -4.09 -1.17 13.37
N PRO A 41 -3.79 -2.16 12.51
CA PRO A 41 -4.81 -2.82 11.70
C PRO A 41 -5.98 -3.39 12.51
N SER A 42 -5.71 -3.93 13.70
CA SER A 42 -6.72 -4.46 14.63
C SER A 42 -7.76 -3.43 15.10
N ASP A 43 -7.42 -2.13 15.05
CA ASP A 43 -8.34 -1.04 15.41
C ASP A 43 -9.41 -0.81 14.32
N TYR A 44 -9.21 -1.39 13.13
CA TYR A 44 -10.05 -1.20 11.94
C TYR A 44 -10.50 -2.54 11.31
N PRO A 45 -11.37 -3.32 11.97
CA PRO A 45 -11.79 -4.65 11.48
C PRO A 45 -12.43 -4.63 10.09
N VAL A 46 -13.00 -3.49 9.69
CA VAL A 46 -13.59 -3.29 8.35
C VAL A 46 -12.57 -3.47 7.23
N LEU A 47 -11.27 -3.18 7.47
CA LEU A 47 -10.21 -3.35 6.46
C LEU A 47 -10.03 -4.84 6.11
N SER A 48 -10.02 -5.72 7.11
CA SER A 48 -10.00 -7.18 6.88
C SER A 48 -11.25 -7.65 6.12
N THR A 49 -12.42 -7.10 6.43
CA THR A 49 -13.66 -7.39 5.71
C THR A 49 -13.60 -6.95 4.24
N ILE A 50 -13.02 -5.79 3.96
CA ILE A 50 -12.81 -5.30 2.59
C ILE A 50 -11.85 -6.21 1.84
N LEU A 51 -10.71 -6.55 2.45
CA LEU A 51 -9.73 -7.45 1.85
C LEU A 51 -10.38 -8.80 1.51
N SER A 52 -11.07 -9.44 2.46
CA SER A 52 -11.71 -10.74 2.25
C SER A 52 -12.77 -10.75 1.15
N HIS A 53 -13.35 -9.58 0.83
CA HIS A 53 -14.39 -9.48 -0.19
C HIS A 53 -13.83 -9.13 -1.57
N TYR A 54 -12.72 -8.39 -1.63
CA TYR A 54 -12.23 -7.80 -2.88
C TYR A 54 -10.86 -8.30 -3.34
N ASP A 55 -10.12 -9.06 -2.53
CA ASP A 55 -8.76 -9.48 -2.86
C ASP A 55 -8.62 -10.26 -4.17
N GLN A 56 -9.66 -11.02 -4.56
CA GLN A 56 -9.70 -11.78 -5.82
C GLN A 56 -10.46 -11.07 -6.95
N LEU A 57 -11.01 -9.88 -6.70
CA LEU A 57 -11.92 -9.24 -7.63
C LEU A 57 -11.29 -8.04 -8.35
N ILE A 58 -10.53 -7.24 -7.64
CA ILE A 58 -9.95 -5.98 -8.15
C ILE A 58 -8.59 -5.71 -7.51
N PRO A 59 -7.73 -4.91 -8.15
CA PRO A 59 -6.46 -4.49 -7.57
C PRO A 59 -6.63 -3.70 -6.27
N ILE A 60 -5.78 -3.99 -5.27
CA ILE A 60 -5.75 -3.29 -3.98
C ILE A 60 -4.33 -2.83 -3.67
N LEU A 61 -4.18 -1.56 -3.29
CA LEU A 61 -2.94 -0.99 -2.77
C LEU A 61 -3.13 -0.57 -1.31
N GLY A 62 -2.31 -1.08 -0.41
CA GLY A 62 -2.23 -0.62 0.98
C GLY A 62 -1.06 0.33 1.19
N VAL A 63 -1.30 1.50 1.80
CA VAL A 63 -0.28 2.48 2.14
C VAL A 63 -0.17 2.60 3.66
N CYS A 64 1.02 2.42 4.22
CA CYS A 64 1.34 2.51 5.65
C CYS A 64 0.43 1.59 6.50
N LEU A 65 -0.64 2.09 7.13
CA LEU A 65 -1.63 1.28 7.83
C LEU A 65 -2.28 0.24 6.91
N GLY A 66 -2.60 0.62 5.67
CA GLY A 66 -3.16 -0.29 4.66
C GLY A 66 -2.20 -1.44 4.30
N PHE A 67 -0.91 -1.16 4.18
CA PHE A 67 0.13 -2.18 4.00
C PHE A 67 0.17 -3.17 5.18
N GLN A 68 0.17 -2.65 6.39
CA GLN A 68 0.16 -3.46 7.61
C GLN A 68 -1.11 -4.32 7.69
N SER A 69 -2.26 -3.76 7.29
CA SER A 69 -3.54 -4.49 7.23
C SER A 69 -3.50 -5.65 6.22
N ILE A 70 -2.87 -5.46 5.06
CA ILE A 70 -2.67 -6.54 4.07
C ILE A 70 -1.80 -7.64 4.67
N VAL A 71 -0.68 -7.29 5.30
CA VAL A 71 0.23 -8.29 5.88
C VAL A 71 -0.46 -9.10 6.98
N GLU A 72 -1.17 -8.46 7.92
CA GLU A 72 -1.92 -9.17 8.98
C GLU A 72 -3.07 -10.00 8.42
N TYR A 73 -3.80 -9.51 7.43
CA TYR A 73 -4.88 -10.25 6.77
C TYR A 73 -4.40 -11.59 6.19
N TYR A 74 -3.22 -11.62 5.59
CA TYR A 74 -2.63 -12.85 5.05
C TYR A 74 -1.87 -13.68 6.10
N GLY A 75 -1.91 -13.30 7.38
CA GLY A 75 -1.34 -14.08 8.50
C GLY A 75 0.08 -13.69 8.90
N GLY A 76 0.60 -12.58 8.42
CA GLY A 76 1.85 -12.00 8.90
C GLY A 76 1.68 -11.26 10.22
N ARG A 77 2.76 -10.69 10.71
CA ARG A 77 2.78 -9.98 12.00
C ARG A 77 3.32 -8.57 11.87
N VAL A 78 2.65 -7.63 12.54
CA VAL A 78 3.10 -6.25 12.70
C VAL A 78 3.59 -6.04 14.13
N ILE A 79 4.79 -5.45 14.25
CA ILE A 79 5.48 -5.22 15.52
C ILE A 79 5.85 -3.75 15.70
N HIS A 80 6.18 -3.35 16.90
CA HIS A 80 6.76 -2.02 17.13
C HIS A 80 8.14 -1.92 16.46
N SER A 81 8.37 -0.83 15.75
CA SER A 81 9.70 -0.48 15.29
C SER A 81 10.60 -0.19 16.49
N PRO A 82 11.84 -0.70 16.52
CA PRO A 82 12.80 -0.36 17.57
C PRO A 82 13.03 1.15 17.69
N LYS A 83 12.85 1.86 16.60
CA LYS A 83 12.99 3.32 16.50
C LYS A 83 11.79 3.89 15.75
N PRO A 84 10.89 4.64 16.41
CA PRO A 84 9.82 5.35 15.71
C PRO A 84 10.37 6.34 14.69
N ILE A 85 9.81 6.34 13.50
CA ILE A 85 10.25 7.20 12.40
C ILE A 85 9.13 8.22 12.11
N HIS A 86 9.47 9.49 12.19
CA HIS A 86 8.56 10.60 11.87
C HIS A 86 9.24 11.60 10.94
N GLY A 87 8.83 11.61 9.68
CA GLY A 87 9.28 12.60 8.71
C GLY A 87 10.74 12.45 8.26
N HIS A 88 11.24 11.23 8.13
CA HIS A 88 12.57 10.95 7.59
C HIS A 88 12.47 10.20 6.26
N THR A 89 13.34 10.56 5.33
CA THR A 89 13.54 9.79 4.10
C THR A 89 14.49 8.62 4.36
N THR A 90 14.33 7.56 3.57
CA THR A 90 15.21 6.40 3.55
C THR A 90 15.40 5.96 2.10
N ILE A 91 16.52 5.32 1.81
CA ILE A 91 16.79 4.76 0.48
C ILE A 91 16.04 3.44 0.33
N LEU A 92 15.37 3.27 -0.79
CA LEU A 92 14.60 2.09 -1.14
C LEU A 92 15.33 1.25 -2.19
N ARG A 93 15.43 -0.06 -1.94
CA ARG A 93 15.86 -1.07 -2.91
C ARG A 93 14.71 -2.03 -3.20
N HIS A 94 14.45 -2.31 -4.47
CA HIS A 94 13.29 -3.08 -4.87
C HIS A 94 13.63 -4.17 -5.92
N THR A 95 12.69 -5.08 -6.15
CA THR A 95 12.85 -6.22 -7.06
C THR A 95 12.62 -5.90 -8.53
N ASN A 96 12.25 -4.66 -8.86
CA ASN A 96 11.87 -4.21 -10.21
C ASN A 96 10.64 -4.95 -10.79
N GLU A 97 9.67 -5.27 -9.93
CA GLU A 97 8.45 -5.99 -10.29
C GLU A 97 7.20 -5.22 -9.84
N GLY A 98 6.06 -5.45 -10.47
CA GLY A 98 4.77 -4.85 -10.13
C GLY A 98 4.82 -3.33 -10.14
N ILE A 99 4.50 -2.70 -9.01
CA ILE A 99 4.52 -1.22 -8.90
C ILE A 99 5.93 -0.60 -8.93
N PHE A 100 6.98 -1.40 -9.09
CA PHE A 100 8.38 -0.95 -9.22
C PHE A 100 8.95 -1.21 -10.60
N GLU A 101 8.17 -1.73 -11.55
CA GLU A 101 8.67 -2.09 -12.88
C GLU A 101 9.21 -0.86 -13.62
N GLY A 102 10.47 -0.97 -14.07
CA GLY A 102 11.17 0.09 -14.82
C GLY A 102 11.63 1.28 -13.98
N LEU A 103 11.47 1.26 -12.66
CA LEU A 103 11.97 2.31 -11.78
C LEU A 103 13.48 2.13 -11.48
N PRO A 104 14.24 3.21 -11.27
CA PRO A 104 15.63 3.12 -10.84
C PRO A 104 15.74 2.56 -9.43
N GLN A 105 16.90 2.00 -9.09
CA GLN A 105 17.21 1.58 -7.72
C GLN A 105 17.65 2.76 -6.86
N ASP A 106 17.68 2.56 -5.53
CA ASP A 106 18.27 3.48 -4.56
C ASP A 106 17.66 4.90 -4.59
N PHE A 107 16.33 5.00 -4.63
CA PHE A 107 15.62 6.28 -4.53
C PHE A 107 15.06 6.52 -3.12
N ASN A 108 14.81 7.80 -2.81
CA ASN A 108 14.32 8.21 -1.49
C ASN A 108 12.80 8.07 -1.37
N VAL A 109 12.35 7.58 -0.21
CA VAL A 109 10.93 7.53 0.15
C VAL A 109 10.71 8.05 1.57
N MET A 110 9.56 8.71 1.77
CA MET A 110 9.18 9.32 3.05
C MET A 110 8.53 8.31 3.99
N ARG A 111 8.96 8.30 5.25
CA ARG A 111 8.48 7.41 6.31
C ARG A 111 7.83 8.19 7.46
N TYR A 112 6.65 7.69 7.91
CA TYR A 112 5.93 8.15 9.09
C TYR A 112 5.32 6.95 9.83
N HIS A 113 6.13 6.08 10.44
CA HIS A 113 5.59 4.90 11.11
C HIS A 113 6.35 4.49 12.37
N SER A 114 5.62 4.06 13.39
CA SER A 114 6.14 3.45 14.62
C SER A 114 5.97 1.94 14.64
N LEU A 115 5.23 1.39 13.68
CA LEU A 115 5.02 -0.04 13.50
C LEU A 115 5.72 -0.49 12.21
N MET A 116 6.14 -1.75 12.17
CA MET A 116 6.74 -2.38 11.01
C MET A 116 6.33 -3.84 10.89
N VAL A 117 6.48 -4.40 9.73
CA VAL A 117 6.27 -5.84 9.51
C VAL A 117 7.45 -6.62 10.09
N ASP A 118 7.13 -7.70 10.79
CA ASP A 118 8.13 -8.63 11.31
C ASP A 118 8.67 -9.50 10.16
N SER A 119 9.96 -9.32 9.86
CA SER A 119 10.64 -10.07 8.79
C SER A 119 10.70 -11.58 9.03
N GLY A 120 10.58 -12.02 10.27
CA GLY A 120 10.52 -13.44 10.64
C GLY A 120 9.12 -14.07 10.46
N CYS A 121 8.11 -13.28 10.06
CA CYS A 121 6.74 -13.74 9.99
C CYS A 121 6.03 -13.22 8.71
N ILE A 122 6.65 -13.47 7.55
CA ILE A 122 6.06 -13.12 6.24
C ILE A 122 5.26 -14.31 5.73
N PRO A 123 3.97 -14.13 5.37
CA PRO A 123 3.14 -15.19 4.81
C PRO A 123 3.68 -15.69 3.47
N ASN A 124 3.53 -16.99 3.19
CA ASN A 124 4.02 -17.61 1.96
C ASN A 124 3.38 -17.07 0.67
N ASN A 125 2.20 -16.48 0.76
CA ASN A 125 1.50 -15.87 -0.37
C ASN A 125 1.92 -14.42 -0.66
N LEU A 126 2.71 -13.81 0.23
CA LEU A 126 3.28 -12.48 0.04
C LEU A 126 4.78 -12.58 -0.29
N LYS A 127 5.20 -11.78 -1.27
CA LYS A 127 6.59 -11.57 -1.64
C LYS A 127 7.04 -10.20 -1.16
N VAL A 128 8.18 -10.12 -0.50
CA VAL A 128 8.83 -8.84 -0.20
C VAL A 128 9.40 -8.28 -1.50
N THR A 129 8.95 -7.10 -1.90
CA THR A 129 9.35 -6.44 -3.15
C THR A 129 10.22 -5.22 -2.94
N ALA A 130 10.30 -4.68 -1.73
CA ALA A 130 11.26 -3.63 -1.38
C ALA A 130 11.67 -3.67 0.09
N ILE A 131 12.92 -3.29 0.33
CA ILE A 131 13.50 -3.05 1.65
C ILE A 131 14.23 -1.70 1.65
N ASN A 132 14.49 -1.16 2.83
CA ASN A 132 15.36 0.00 2.97
C ASN A 132 16.79 -0.38 3.33
N ASP A 133 17.67 0.61 3.52
CA ASP A 133 19.06 0.48 3.93
C ASP A 133 19.25 -0.13 5.34
N GLU A 134 18.20 -0.10 6.18
CA GLU A 134 18.18 -0.75 7.50
C GLU A 134 17.59 -2.20 7.43
N ASN A 135 17.34 -2.75 6.24
CA ASN A 135 16.67 -4.03 6.00
C ASN A 135 15.24 -4.12 6.55
N VAL A 136 14.58 -2.99 6.75
CA VAL A 136 13.14 -2.97 7.06
C VAL A 136 12.34 -3.24 5.80
N ILE A 137 11.33 -4.10 5.92
CA ILE A 137 10.41 -4.39 4.80
C ILE A 137 9.59 -3.14 4.49
N MET A 138 9.74 -2.65 3.28
CA MET A 138 9.12 -1.43 2.81
C MET A 138 8.01 -1.67 1.79
N ALA A 139 7.98 -2.83 1.13
CA ALA A 139 6.87 -3.21 0.27
C ALA A 139 6.70 -4.72 0.19
N VAL A 140 5.45 -5.13 -0.03
CA VAL A 140 5.07 -6.50 -0.37
C VAL A 140 4.13 -6.52 -1.56
N GLN A 141 4.08 -7.66 -2.25
CA GLN A 141 3.14 -7.97 -3.30
C GLN A 141 2.61 -9.39 -3.09
N HIS A 142 1.32 -9.62 -3.35
CA HIS A 142 0.79 -10.97 -3.38
C HIS A 142 1.31 -11.71 -4.62
N GLN A 143 1.64 -13.00 -4.48
CA GLN A 143 2.30 -13.76 -5.55
C GLN A 143 1.40 -14.05 -6.76
N GLN A 144 0.08 -14.01 -6.59
CA GLN A 144 -0.90 -14.39 -7.63
C GLN A 144 -1.99 -13.33 -7.87
N LEU A 145 -2.22 -12.43 -6.92
CA LEU A 145 -3.29 -11.43 -6.98
C LEU A 145 -2.69 -10.04 -7.14
N SER A 146 -3.44 -9.11 -7.72
CA SER A 146 -3.05 -7.70 -7.85
C SER A 146 -3.18 -6.94 -6.53
N ILE A 147 -2.48 -7.44 -5.49
CA ILE A 147 -2.45 -6.87 -4.15
C ILE A 147 -1.05 -6.38 -3.84
N TYR A 148 -0.94 -5.10 -3.53
CA TYR A 148 0.31 -4.41 -3.27
C TYR A 148 0.26 -3.68 -1.94
N GLY A 149 1.38 -3.58 -1.25
CA GLY A 149 1.49 -2.80 -0.04
C GLY A 149 2.81 -2.08 0.07
N VAL A 150 2.79 -0.82 0.51
CA VAL A 150 3.98 -0.01 0.77
C VAL A 150 3.93 0.58 2.18
N GLN A 151 5.02 0.48 2.94
CA GLN A 151 5.11 1.01 4.31
C GLN A 151 5.33 2.52 4.31
N TYR A 152 5.96 3.06 3.29
CA TYR A 152 6.23 4.48 3.11
C TYR A 152 5.04 5.20 2.45
N HIS A 153 5.18 6.50 2.25
CA HIS A 153 4.14 7.38 1.72
C HIS A 153 4.47 7.80 0.28
N PRO A 154 4.00 7.06 -0.74
CA PRO A 154 4.26 7.41 -2.15
C PRO A 154 3.60 8.73 -2.57
N GLU A 155 2.55 9.17 -1.85
CA GLU A 155 1.87 10.42 -2.08
C GLU A 155 2.65 11.65 -1.58
N SER A 156 3.69 11.44 -0.77
CA SER A 156 4.52 12.53 -0.23
C SER A 156 5.39 13.15 -1.31
N ILE A 157 5.52 14.48 -1.29
CA ILE A 157 6.41 15.22 -2.20
C ILE A 157 7.89 14.83 -2.03
N LEU A 158 8.25 14.26 -0.89
CA LEU A 158 9.60 13.79 -0.58
C LEU A 158 9.81 12.30 -0.94
N SER A 159 8.82 11.65 -1.49
CA SER A 159 8.96 10.31 -2.08
C SER A 159 9.20 10.45 -3.58
N GLU A 160 10.39 10.03 -4.00
CA GLU A 160 10.73 9.95 -5.42
C GLU A 160 9.92 8.81 -6.07
N TYR A 161 9.54 8.99 -7.33
CA TYR A 161 8.78 8.00 -8.15
C TYR A 161 7.45 7.52 -7.54
N GLY A 162 6.90 8.24 -6.56
CA GLY A 162 5.62 7.86 -5.94
C GLY A 162 4.45 7.91 -6.93
N HIS A 163 4.45 8.89 -7.85
CA HIS A 163 3.42 9.00 -8.90
C HIS A 163 3.52 7.87 -9.92
N GLU A 164 4.74 7.47 -10.29
CA GLU A 164 4.99 6.36 -11.21
C GLU A 164 4.48 5.05 -10.61
N GLN A 165 4.70 4.81 -9.33
CA GLN A 165 4.19 3.64 -8.60
C GLN A 165 2.66 3.61 -8.59
N LEU A 166 2.03 4.76 -8.29
CA LEU A 166 0.56 4.88 -8.33
C LEU A 166 0.02 4.67 -9.74
N ARG A 167 0.70 5.16 -10.77
CA ARG A 167 0.36 4.92 -12.17
C ARG A 167 0.46 3.45 -12.53
N LEU A 168 1.55 2.77 -12.15
CA LEU A 168 1.72 1.34 -12.39
C LEU A 168 0.60 0.54 -11.73
N PHE A 169 0.26 0.85 -10.48
CA PHE A 169 -0.87 0.23 -9.78
C PHE A 169 -2.21 0.47 -10.48
N LEU A 170 -2.51 1.70 -10.89
CA LEU A 170 -3.78 2.04 -11.54
C LEU A 170 -3.90 1.43 -12.95
N ASN A 171 -2.80 1.22 -13.65
CA ASN A 171 -2.78 0.51 -14.92
C ASN A 171 -3.26 -0.94 -14.79
N GLU A 172 -2.97 -1.62 -13.68
CA GLU A 172 -3.50 -2.96 -13.37
C GLU A 172 -5.04 -2.98 -13.34
N ALA A 173 -5.66 -1.88 -12.92
CA ALA A 173 -7.11 -1.72 -12.88
C ALA A 173 -7.71 -1.19 -14.20
N GLY A 174 -6.90 -0.99 -15.24
CA GLY A 174 -7.32 -0.34 -16.48
C GLY A 174 -7.72 1.13 -16.31
N VAL A 175 -7.22 1.80 -15.27
CA VAL A 175 -7.45 3.22 -14.99
C VAL A 175 -6.34 4.05 -15.62
N GLN A 176 -6.71 5.03 -16.45
CA GLN A 176 -5.74 5.95 -17.05
C GLN A 176 -5.27 6.99 -16.03
N TYR A 177 -3.96 7.13 -15.91
CA TYR A 177 -3.31 8.11 -15.06
C TYR A 177 -2.53 9.10 -15.94
N ALA A 178 -2.89 10.39 -15.87
CA ALA A 178 -2.20 11.44 -16.62
C ALA A 178 -0.87 11.80 -15.95
N CYS A 179 0.18 11.88 -16.73
CA CYS A 179 1.51 12.34 -16.28
C CYS A 179 1.57 13.85 -16.06
#